data_ef14a72dcdeb0739d2e5a9464b4882a2
#
_entry.id   ef14a72dcdeb0739d2e5a9464b4882a2
#
_cell.length_a   1.000
_cell.length_b   1.000
_cell.length_c   1.000
_cell.angle_alpha   90.00
_cell.angle_beta   90.00
_cell.angle_gamma   90.00
#
_symmetry.space_group_name_H-M   'P 1'
#
loop_
_entity.id
_entity.type
_entity.pdbx_description
1 polymer ?
#
loop_
_entity_poly.entity_id
_entity_poly.type
_entity_poly.pdbx_seq_one_letter_code
_entity_poly.pdbx_strand_id
1 'polypeptide(L)'
;MSVPASPALMIVDDDDDLRNTLADILTAQGYQVAAFGDARAALAALEDGQTPFLILLDLMMPGMSGWEFRAAQLENATLAKIPVVVVTAANTLRNGVHNLSDLEILQKPFDLEALLAVVDRYNAVARARR
;
A
#
# COMPACT_ATOMS: atom_id res chain seq x y z
N MET A 1 19.56 -1.29 -22.36
CA MET A 1 19.26 -0.60 -21.25
C MET A 1 18.08 -1.11 -20.51
N SER A 2 18.26 -1.34 -19.32
CA SER A 2 17.19 -1.97 -18.61
C SER A 2 16.23 -0.93 -18.12
N VAL A 3 15.03 -1.24 -18.27
CA VAL A 3 13.98 -0.51 -17.70
C VAL A 3 14.02 -0.75 -16.23
N PRO A 4 13.87 0.23 -15.44
CA PRO A 4 13.72 0.00 -14.03
C PRO A 4 12.63 -0.97 -13.84
N ALA A 5 12.94 -1.97 -13.16
CA ALA A 5 11.92 -2.88 -12.84
C ALA A 5 10.97 -2.16 -11.99
N SER A 6 9.96 -1.94 -12.46
CA SER A 6 8.94 -1.56 -11.66
C SER A 6 8.26 -2.64 -11.28
N PRO A 7 7.54 -2.58 -10.58
CA PRO A 7 7.09 -1.75 -9.73
C PRO A 7 7.06 -2.27 -8.57
N ALA A 8 7.18 -1.46 -7.94
CA ALA A 8 7.23 -1.73 -6.68
C ALA A 8 5.95 -1.97 -6.08
N LEU A 9 6.01 -2.66 -5.02
CA LEU A 9 5.00 -2.71 -4.00
C LEU A 9 5.28 -1.53 -3.09
N MET A 10 4.27 -0.74 -2.79
CA MET A 10 4.46 0.42 -1.94
C MET A 10 3.84 0.15 -0.56
N ILE A 11 4.58 0.50 0.48
CA ILE A 11 4.09 0.39 1.86
C ILE A 11 4.04 1.80 2.44
N VAL A 12 2.90 2.16 3.03
CA VAL A 12 2.73 3.46 3.67
C VAL A 12 2.23 3.20 5.09
N ASP A 13 3.13 3.34 6.07
CA ASP A 13 2.83 3.03 7.46
C ASP A 13 3.86 3.75 8.31
N ASP A 14 3.42 4.48 9.34
CA ASP A 14 4.31 5.25 10.19
C ASP A 14 5.00 4.41 11.26
N ASP A 15 4.62 3.15 11.43
CA ASP A 15 5.28 2.25 12.36
C ASP A 15 6.59 1.76 11.73
N ASP A 16 7.72 2.29 12.20
CA ASP A 16 9.02 2.00 11.61
C ASP A 16 9.36 0.51 11.66
N ASP A 17 9.09 -0.14 12.80
CA ASP A 17 9.43 -1.55 12.97
C ASP A 17 8.61 -2.42 12.01
N LEU A 18 7.32 -2.19 11.96
CA LEU A 18 6.46 -2.96 11.07
C LEU A 18 6.81 -2.70 9.61
N ARG A 19 6.99 -1.44 9.26
CA ARG A 19 7.33 -1.06 7.88
C ARG A 19 8.63 -1.74 7.44
N ASN A 20 9.67 -1.70 8.29
CA ASN A 20 10.95 -2.28 7.95
C ASN A 20 10.85 -3.81 7.87
N THR A 21 10.11 -4.42 8.79
CA THR A 21 9.91 -5.87 8.78
C THR A 21 9.21 -6.32 7.51
N LEU A 22 8.14 -5.63 7.14
CA LEU A 22 7.40 -5.97 5.92
C LEU A 22 8.26 -5.76 4.68
N ALA A 23 9.03 -4.67 4.65
CA ALA A 23 9.89 -4.41 3.51
C ALA A 23 10.93 -5.52 3.34
N ASP A 24 11.52 -5.98 4.45
CA ASP A 24 12.52 -7.04 4.40
C ASP A 24 11.90 -8.35 3.92
N ILE A 25 10.74 -8.70 4.45
CA ILE A 25 10.08 -9.95 4.09
C ILE A 25 9.68 -9.95 2.62
N LEU A 26 9.10 -8.86 2.16
CA LEU A 26 8.63 -8.78 0.77
C LEU A 26 9.79 -8.70 -0.20
N THR A 27 10.87 -8.03 0.17
CA THR A 27 12.07 -8.01 -0.64
C THR A 27 12.66 -9.42 -0.76
N ALA A 28 12.63 -10.18 0.33
CA ALA A 28 13.11 -11.57 0.28
C ALA A 28 12.25 -12.44 -0.62
N GLN A 29 11.00 -12.08 -0.83
CA GLN A 29 10.11 -12.79 -1.75
C GLN A 29 10.33 -12.37 -3.21
N GLY A 30 11.23 -11.44 -3.46
CA GLY A 30 11.53 -11.01 -4.82
C GLY A 30 10.84 -9.74 -5.26
N TYR A 31 10.12 -9.08 -4.38
CA TYR A 31 9.45 -7.84 -4.73
C TYR A 31 10.37 -6.64 -4.54
N GLN A 32 10.20 -5.64 -5.37
CA GLN A 32 10.82 -4.35 -5.14
C GLN A 32 9.87 -3.53 -4.28
N VAL A 33 10.35 -3.06 -3.15
CA VAL A 33 9.52 -2.41 -2.16
C VAL A 33 9.95 -0.96 -1.98
N ALA A 34 8.98 -0.04 -2.10
CA ALA A 34 9.15 1.35 -1.75
C ALA A 34 8.37 1.58 -0.47
N ALA A 35 9.03 1.97 0.59
CA ALA A 35 8.42 2.10 1.90
C ALA A 35 8.46 3.54 2.37
N PHE A 36 7.32 4.03 2.85
CA PHE A 36 7.18 5.41 3.30
C PHE A 36 6.54 5.43 4.69
N GLY A 37 7.10 6.23 5.59
CA GLY A 37 6.51 6.45 6.89
C GLY A 37 5.56 7.63 6.94
N ASP A 38 5.31 8.25 5.81
CA ASP A 38 4.57 9.50 5.71
C ASP A 38 3.75 9.45 4.43
N ALA A 39 2.44 9.72 4.57
CA ALA A 39 1.54 9.62 3.43
C ALA A 39 1.82 10.69 2.37
N ARG A 40 2.27 11.88 2.78
CA ARG A 40 2.58 12.93 1.81
C ARG A 40 3.77 12.55 0.94
N ALA A 41 4.79 11.94 1.55
CA ALA A 41 5.96 11.49 0.80
C ALA A 41 5.57 10.41 -0.19
N ALA A 42 4.70 9.49 0.23
CA ALA A 42 4.22 8.44 -0.66
C ALA A 42 3.43 9.01 -1.83
N LEU A 43 2.56 9.97 -1.56
CA LEU A 43 1.78 10.61 -2.61
C LEU A 43 2.67 11.34 -3.59
N ALA A 44 3.69 12.04 -3.10
CA ALA A 44 4.64 12.74 -3.96
C ALA A 44 5.38 11.75 -4.88
N ALA A 45 5.75 10.59 -4.36
CA ALA A 45 6.41 9.57 -5.17
C ALA A 45 5.50 9.07 -6.29
N LEU A 46 4.21 8.90 -6.00
CA LEU A 46 3.25 8.51 -7.03
C LEU A 46 3.11 9.61 -8.08
N GLU A 47 3.04 10.85 -7.64
CA GLU A 47 2.92 11.99 -8.56
C GLU A 47 4.17 12.14 -9.42
N ASP A 48 5.32 11.71 -8.92
CA ASP A 48 6.58 11.73 -9.67
C ASP A 48 6.72 10.57 -10.63
N GLY A 49 5.73 9.70 -10.71
CA GLY A 49 5.69 8.67 -11.72
C GLY A 49 5.89 7.25 -11.23
N GLN A 50 6.04 7.02 -9.93
CA GLN A 50 6.09 5.65 -9.43
C GLN A 50 4.73 4.98 -9.65
N THR A 51 4.76 3.74 -10.16
CA THR A 51 3.53 3.02 -10.46
C THR A 51 3.58 1.63 -9.82
N PRO A 52 3.44 1.55 -8.50
CA PRO A 52 3.43 0.24 -7.85
C PRO A 52 2.22 -0.56 -8.30
N PHE A 53 2.33 -1.88 -8.23
CA PHE A 53 1.18 -2.71 -8.55
C PHE A 53 0.20 -2.81 -7.39
N LEU A 54 0.62 -2.39 -6.21
CA LEU A 54 -0.21 -2.45 -5.00
C LEU A 54 0.34 -1.49 -3.95
N ILE A 55 -0.54 -0.83 -3.24
CA ILE A 55 -0.19 0.00 -2.09
C ILE A 55 -0.77 -0.65 -0.84
N LEU A 56 0.08 -0.93 0.15
CA LEU A 56 -0.36 -1.35 1.48
C LEU A 56 -0.42 -0.10 2.34
N LEU A 57 -1.60 0.27 2.80
CA LEU A 57 -1.86 1.58 3.37
C LEU A 57 -2.41 1.48 4.78
N ASP A 58 -1.73 2.10 5.74
CA ASP A 58 -2.26 2.28 7.08
C ASP A 58 -3.15 3.53 7.10
N LEU A 59 -4.23 3.49 7.87
CA LEU A 59 -5.16 4.60 7.94
C LEU A 59 -4.78 5.63 9.00
N MET A 60 -4.22 5.18 10.11
CA MET A 60 -3.93 6.07 11.23
C MET A 60 -2.48 6.48 11.21
N MET A 61 -2.21 7.67 10.67
CA MET A 61 -0.87 8.23 10.62
C MET A 61 -0.93 9.70 10.98
N PRO A 62 0.09 10.23 11.64
CA PRO A 62 0.13 11.66 11.92
C PRO A 62 0.29 12.46 10.62
N GLY A 63 -0.20 13.67 10.63
CA GLY A 63 -0.20 14.50 9.43
C GLY A 63 -1.30 14.05 8.49
N MET A 64 -0.94 13.63 7.31
CA MET A 64 -1.93 13.12 6.36
C MET A 64 -2.30 11.69 6.75
N SER A 65 -3.59 11.45 6.98
CA SER A 65 -4.09 10.13 7.29
C SER A 65 -4.19 9.27 6.04
N GLY A 66 -4.41 7.97 6.23
CA GLY A 66 -4.65 7.08 5.09
C GLY A 66 -5.93 7.43 4.35
N TRP A 67 -6.96 7.90 5.05
CA TRP A 67 -8.19 8.36 4.39
C TRP A 67 -7.89 9.54 3.46
N GLU A 68 -7.12 10.49 3.95
CA GLU A 68 -6.76 11.66 3.15
C GLU A 68 -5.89 11.28 1.97
N PHE A 69 -4.97 10.34 2.17
CA PHE A 69 -4.15 9.81 1.09
C PHE A 69 -5.04 9.18 0.01
N ARG A 70 -6.00 8.36 0.43
CA ARG A 70 -6.89 7.69 -0.52
C ARG A 70 -7.74 8.70 -1.28
N ALA A 71 -8.23 9.73 -0.58
CA ALA A 71 -9.02 10.77 -1.24
C ALA A 71 -8.18 11.49 -2.30
N ALA A 72 -6.94 11.84 -1.98
CA ALA A 72 -6.06 12.51 -2.94
C ALA A 72 -5.74 11.59 -4.12
N GLN A 73 -5.52 10.31 -3.85
CA GLN A 73 -5.27 9.33 -4.90
C GLN A 73 -6.43 9.27 -5.89
N LEU A 74 -7.65 9.26 -5.37
CA LEU A 74 -8.84 9.13 -6.21
C LEU A 74 -9.11 10.37 -7.06
N GLU A 75 -8.58 11.52 -6.67
CA GLU A 75 -8.71 12.74 -7.47
C GLU A 75 -7.84 12.72 -8.72
N ASN A 76 -6.86 11.84 -8.78
CA ASN A 76 -5.98 11.72 -9.92
C ASN A 76 -6.34 10.45 -10.69
N ALA A 77 -6.83 10.60 -11.91
CA ALA A 77 -7.35 9.47 -12.67
C ALA A 77 -6.30 8.37 -12.89
N THR A 78 -5.05 8.75 -13.05
CA THR A 78 -3.97 7.77 -13.23
C THR A 78 -3.71 7.03 -11.93
N LEU A 79 -3.59 7.76 -10.82
CA LEU A 79 -3.29 7.15 -9.53
C LEU A 79 -4.45 6.32 -8.99
N ALA A 80 -5.67 6.71 -9.33
CA ALA A 80 -6.86 6.02 -8.86
C ALA A 80 -6.90 4.55 -9.30
N LYS A 81 -6.17 4.20 -10.34
CA LYS A 81 -6.14 2.84 -10.86
C LYS A 81 -5.25 1.91 -10.07
N ILE A 82 -4.39 2.44 -9.22
CA ILE A 82 -3.46 1.62 -8.45
C ILE A 82 -4.23 0.94 -7.31
N PRO A 83 -4.17 -0.38 -7.20
CA PRO A 83 -4.88 -1.08 -6.13
C PRO A 83 -4.35 -0.71 -4.75
N VAL A 84 -5.24 -0.63 -3.78
CA VAL A 84 -4.90 -0.34 -2.40
C VAL A 84 -5.49 -1.42 -1.50
N VAL A 85 -4.67 -1.95 -0.61
CA VAL A 85 -5.12 -2.81 0.47
C VAL A 85 -4.83 -2.07 1.77
N VAL A 86 -5.85 -1.91 2.61
CA VAL A 86 -5.72 -1.22 3.87
C VAL A 86 -5.20 -2.18 4.92
N VAL A 87 -4.17 -1.77 5.66
CA VAL A 87 -3.58 -2.57 6.74
C VAL A 87 -3.67 -1.73 8.00
N THR A 88 -4.62 -2.00 8.87
CA THR A 88 -4.89 -1.11 9.98
C THR A 88 -5.39 -1.85 11.21
N ALA A 89 -5.36 -1.16 12.36
CA ALA A 89 -5.79 -1.76 13.62
C ALA A 89 -7.30 -1.87 13.68
N ALA A 90 -7.77 -2.87 14.42
CA ALA A 90 -9.19 -3.16 14.54
C ALA A 90 -10.01 -1.99 15.07
N ASN A 91 -9.47 -1.28 16.07
CA ASN A 91 -10.22 -0.17 16.66
C ASN A 91 -10.39 0.98 15.68
N THR A 92 -9.47 1.13 14.74
CA THR A 92 -9.61 2.13 13.69
C THR A 92 -10.84 1.84 12.85
N LEU A 93 -11.06 0.57 12.52
CA LEU A 93 -12.18 0.16 11.70
C LEU A 93 -13.51 0.38 12.41
N ARG A 94 -13.53 0.22 13.74
CA ARG A 94 -14.76 0.40 14.51
C ARG A 94 -15.14 1.86 14.66
N ASN A 95 -14.20 2.78 14.49
CA ASN A 95 -14.42 4.20 14.77
C ASN A 95 -14.75 5.01 13.53
N GLY A 96 -15.49 4.43 12.60
CA GLY A 96 -15.99 5.26 11.54
C GLY A 96 -15.29 5.08 10.24
N VAL A 97 -15.28 3.91 9.77
CA VAL A 97 -14.75 3.67 8.46
C VAL A 97 -15.74 4.18 7.45
N HIS A 98 -15.31 5.12 6.68
CA HIS A 98 -16.14 5.66 5.61
C HIS A 98 -15.42 5.42 4.30
N ASN A 99 -16.15 5.03 3.27
CA ASN A 99 -15.64 4.93 1.92
C ASN A 99 -14.57 3.86 1.72
N LEU A 100 -14.57 2.84 2.57
CA LEU A 100 -13.65 1.71 2.41
C LEU A 100 -14.34 0.43 2.01
N SER A 101 -15.62 0.51 1.67
CA SER A 101 -16.40 -0.70 1.40
C SER A 101 -15.92 -1.44 0.17
N ASP A 102 -15.21 -0.76 -0.73
CA ASP A 102 -14.68 -1.37 -1.93
C ASP A 102 -13.21 -1.77 -1.80
N LEU A 103 -12.62 -1.61 -0.63
CA LEU A 103 -11.22 -1.93 -0.42
C LEU A 103 -11.06 -3.20 0.40
N GLU A 104 -10.05 -3.96 0.07
CA GLU A 104 -9.66 -5.10 0.88
C GLU A 104 -8.92 -4.60 2.11
N ILE A 105 -9.18 -5.21 3.26
CA ILE A 105 -8.62 -4.78 4.53
C ILE A 105 -7.94 -5.94 5.21
N LEU A 106 -6.69 -5.74 5.64
CA LEU A 106 -5.99 -6.65 6.53
C LEU A 106 -5.94 -6.00 7.90
N GLN A 107 -6.58 -6.65 8.87
CA GLN A 107 -6.68 -6.11 10.21
C GLN A 107 -5.46 -6.53 11.04
N LYS A 108 -4.82 -5.56 11.70
CA LYS A 108 -3.69 -5.85 12.58
C LYS A 108 -4.17 -6.40 13.91
N PRO A 109 -3.48 -7.38 14.50
CA PRO A 109 -2.36 -8.09 13.92
C PRO A 109 -2.84 -9.07 12.85
N PHE A 110 -2.05 -9.24 11.81
CA PHE A 110 -2.44 -10.14 10.73
C PHE A 110 -1.44 -11.27 10.61
N ASP A 111 -1.89 -12.33 9.96
CA ASP A 111 -1.05 -13.46 9.66
C ASP A 111 -0.16 -13.12 8.47
N LEU A 112 1.13 -13.38 8.59
CA LEU A 112 2.06 -13.11 7.51
C LEU A 112 1.67 -13.85 6.24
N GLU A 113 1.22 -15.09 6.36
CA GLU A 113 0.81 -15.85 5.19
C GLU A 113 -0.38 -15.20 4.49
N ALA A 114 -1.30 -14.61 5.25
CA ALA A 114 -2.42 -13.90 4.66
C ALA A 114 -1.94 -12.68 3.88
N LEU A 115 -0.98 -11.95 4.42
CA LEU A 115 -0.41 -10.81 3.72
C LEU A 115 0.26 -11.25 2.42
N LEU A 116 1.08 -12.28 2.48
CA LEU A 116 1.80 -12.75 1.29
C LEU A 116 0.82 -13.24 0.22
N ALA A 117 -0.25 -13.91 0.63
CA ALA A 117 -1.26 -14.36 -0.32
C ALA A 117 -1.93 -13.19 -1.02
N VAL A 118 -2.22 -12.13 -0.29
CA VAL A 118 -2.84 -10.93 -0.86
C VAL A 118 -1.88 -10.28 -1.85
N VAL A 119 -0.63 -10.08 -1.47
CA VAL A 119 0.36 -9.45 -2.34
C VAL A 119 0.57 -10.26 -3.61
N ASP A 120 0.70 -11.58 -3.48
CA ASP A 120 0.92 -12.45 -4.63
C ASP A 120 -0.27 -12.40 -5.59
N ARG A 121 -1.48 -12.32 -5.06
CA ARG A 121 -2.68 -12.23 -5.90
C ARG A 121 -2.70 -10.96 -6.72
N TYR A 122 -2.40 -9.81 -6.11
CA TYR A 122 -2.35 -8.55 -6.84
C TYR A 122 -1.22 -8.54 -7.86
N ASN A 123 -0.09 -9.13 -7.51
CA ASN A 123 1.02 -9.24 -8.45
C ASN A 123 0.63 -10.07 -9.67
N ALA A 124 -0.08 -11.18 -9.46
CA ALA A 124 -0.52 -12.04 -10.56
C ALA A 124 -1.46 -11.27 -11.49
N VAL A 125 -2.39 -10.49 -10.94
CA VAL A 125 -3.30 -9.69 -11.74
C VAL A 125 -2.52 -8.64 -12.54
N ALA A 126 -1.56 -7.98 -11.91
CA ALA A 126 -0.76 -6.96 -12.59
C ALA A 126 0.05 -7.56 -13.73
N ARG A 127 0.61 -8.75 -13.52
CA ARG A 127 1.39 -9.41 -14.56
C ARG A 127 0.52 -9.86 -15.72
N ALA A 128 -0.69 -10.25 -15.44
CA ALA A 128 -1.62 -10.70 -16.48
C ALA A 128 -2.06 -9.57 -17.40
N ARG A 129 -1.92 -8.33 -16.95
CA ARG A 129 -2.34 -7.16 -17.73
C ARG A 129 -1.27 -6.62 -18.66
N ARG A 130 -0.09 -7.19 -18.61
CA ARG A 130 1.00 -6.71 -19.47
C ARG A 130 0.98 -7.35 -20.83
#